data_c55fd931af98378ee9685da4fab0d4c6
#
_entry.id   c55fd931af98378ee9685da4fab0d4c6
#
_cell.length_a   1.000
_cell.length_b   1.000
_cell.length_c   1.000
_cell.angle_alpha   90.00
_cell.angle_beta   90.00
_cell.angle_gamma   90.00
#
_symmetry.space_group_name_H-M   'P 1'
#
loop_
_entity.id
_entity.type
_entity.pdbx_description
1 polymer ?
#
loop_
_entity_poly.entity_id
_entity_poly.type
_entity_poly.pdbx_seq_one_letter_code
_entity_poly.pdbx_strand_id
1 'polypeptide(L)'
;MSIAHRKFSISGPAGKLEAVLGEPSSNPRGIGIIAHPHPLHGGTMDNKVVQTVFTTLLELDFITVKFNFRGVGQSEGTFAHGAGEIEDAVAVTQAIREQFGNHFADLPLLLAGFSFGGAVQLFAAKELAPEFLILIAPSVAKLNAPMIPGTTQCALIIQGDKDDIVLPQEVLAWAEPASQPVVVIPGAGHFFHGKLMTLRRLIWKYFSERTQ
;
A
#
# COMPACT_ATOMS: atom_id res chain seq x y z
N MET A 1 -13.15 15.99 14.08
CA MET A 1 -12.00 15.77 14.98
C MET A 1 -10.75 15.72 14.12
N SER A 2 -9.65 16.38 14.54
CA SER A 2 -8.37 16.32 13.81
C SER A 2 -7.73 14.96 14.08
N ILE A 3 -7.56 14.13 13.06
CA ILE A 3 -6.82 12.87 13.16
C ILE A 3 -5.36 13.24 13.45
N ALA A 4 -4.79 12.73 14.54
CA ALA A 4 -3.40 13.02 14.91
C ALA A 4 -2.46 12.26 13.96
N HIS A 5 -1.64 13.00 13.22
CA HIS A 5 -0.59 12.43 12.39
C HIS A 5 0.76 12.67 13.06
N ARG A 6 1.55 11.63 13.23
CA ARG A 6 2.89 11.71 13.83
C ARG A 6 3.95 11.32 12.79
N LYS A 7 4.88 12.24 12.52
CA LYS A 7 6.10 11.91 11.77
C LYS A 7 7.10 11.22 12.70
N PHE A 8 7.77 10.21 12.22
CA PHE A 8 8.79 9.46 12.94
C PHE A 8 9.74 8.77 11.97
N SER A 9 10.77 8.13 12.49
CA SER A 9 11.68 7.31 11.71
C SER A 9 11.69 5.88 12.22
N ILE A 10 11.82 4.94 11.30
CA ILE A 10 11.94 3.50 11.56
C ILE A 10 13.36 3.08 11.17
N SER A 11 13.99 2.21 11.95
CA SER A 11 15.25 1.58 11.54
C SER A 11 14.98 0.58 10.42
N GLY A 12 15.47 0.88 9.22
CA GLY A 12 15.40 0.02 8.06
C GLY A 12 16.75 -0.64 7.74
N PRO A 13 16.78 -1.57 6.78
CA PRO A 13 18.00 -2.31 6.42
C PRO A 13 19.14 -1.45 5.86
N ALA A 14 18.80 -0.34 5.20
CA ALA A 14 19.76 0.59 4.59
C ALA A 14 19.91 1.92 5.36
N GLY A 15 19.40 1.98 6.59
CA GLY A 15 19.38 3.18 7.41
C GLY A 15 17.96 3.57 7.83
N LYS A 16 17.78 4.79 8.34
CA LYS A 16 16.48 5.26 8.81
C LYS A 16 15.51 5.48 7.66
N LEU A 17 14.26 5.07 7.84
CA LEU A 17 13.14 5.31 6.93
C LEU A 17 12.19 6.35 7.53
N GLU A 18 11.88 7.38 6.77
CA GLU A 18 10.89 8.41 7.13
C GLU A 18 9.48 7.84 7.02
N ALA A 19 8.67 8.00 8.05
CA ALA A 19 7.30 7.51 8.09
C ALA A 19 6.33 8.47 8.75
N VAL A 20 5.06 8.33 8.41
CA VAL A 20 3.93 9.03 9.05
C VAL A 20 2.95 7.97 9.55
N LEU A 21 2.67 8.03 10.84
CA LEU A 21 1.67 7.22 11.52
C LEU A 21 0.40 8.05 11.71
N GLY A 22 -0.74 7.45 11.41
CA GLY A 22 -2.05 7.90 11.80
C GLY A 22 -2.72 6.86 12.68
N GLU A 23 -3.29 7.29 13.77
CA GLU A 23 -4.05 6.45 14.68
C GLU A 23 -5.54 6.84 14.62
N PRO A 24 -6.46 5.87 14.53
CA PRO A 24 -7.89 6.17 14.57
C PRO A 24 -8.30 6.67 15.96
N SER A 25 -9.42 7.37 16.05
CA SER A 25 -9.98 7.84 17.34
C SER A 25 -10.79 6.77 18.07
N SER A 26 -11.07 5.66 17.41
CA SER A 26 -11.79 4.48 17.91
C SER A 26 -10.82 3.32 18.14
N ASN A 27 -11.33 2.18 18.63
CA ASN A 27 -10.53 0.96 18.69
C ASN A 27 -10.09 0.54 17.28
N PRO A 28 -8.79 0.31 17.05
CA PRO A 28 -8.31 -0.05 15.74
C PRO A 28 -8.80 -1.44 15.30
N ARG A 29 -9.12 -1.55 14.01
CA ARG A 29 -9.62 -2.77 13.37
C ARG A 29 -8.55 -3.52 12.57
N GLY A 30 -7.37 -2.94 12.43
CA GLY A 30 -6.26 -3.49 11.69
C GLY A 30 -5.08 -2.54 11.61
N ILE A 31 -4.01 -3.01 10.99
CA ILE A 31 -2.80 -2.22 10.70
C ILE A 31 -2.66 -2.13 9.18
N GLY A 32 -2.59 -0.90 8.65
CA GLY A 32 -2.42 -0.62 7.22
C GLY A 32 -1.04 -0.02 6.91
N ILE A 33 -0.27 -0.66 6.02
CA ILE A 33 1.05 -0.17 5.57
C ILE A 33 0.98 0.19 4.10
N ILE A 34 1.35 1.43 3.75
CA ILE A 34 1.17 1.97 2.40
C ILE A 34 2.50 2.30 1.76
N ALA A 35 2.77 1.69 0.61
CA ALA A 35 3.95 1.90 -0.21
C ALA A 35 3.68 2.84 -1.40
N HIS A 36 4.59 3.80 -1.61
CA HIS A 36 4.47 4.84 -2.63
C HIS A 36 4.96 4.40 -4.02
N PRO A 37 4.67 5.17 -5.10
CA PRO A 37 5.11 4.85 -6.45
C PRO A 37 6.63 5.02 -6.62
N HIS A 38 7.13 4.78 -7.83
CA HIS A 38 8.55 4.63 -8.15
C HIS A 38 9.42 5.80 -7.65
N PRO A 39 10.45 5.53 -6.81
CA PRO A 39 11.32 6.54 -6.22
C PRO A 39 11.95 7.50 -7.24
N LEU A 40 12.55 6.95 -8.30
CA LEU A 40 13.26 7.76 -9.31
C LEU A 40 12.34 8.55 -10.25
N HIS A 41 11.02 8.34 -10.16
CA HIS A 41 10.03 9.10 -10.93
C HIS A 41 9.24 10.08 -10.05
N GLY A 42 9.85 10.58 -8.97
CA GLY A 42 9.24 11.53 -8.05
C GLY A 42 8.20 10.91 -7.09
N GLY A 43 8.22 9.58 -6.95
CA GLY A 43 7.38 8.89 -5.98
C GLY A 43 7.79 9.21 -4.56
N THR A 44 6.82 9.57 -3.72
CA THR A 44 6.98 9.81 -2.29
C THR A 44 5.72 9.38 -1.53
N MET A 45 5.82 9.24 -0.22
CA MET A 45 4.65 8.96 0.64
C MET A 45 3.58 10.08 0.61
N ASP A 46 3.92 11.27 0.09
CA ASP A 46 2.99 12.41 -0.04
C ASP A 46 2.24 12.42 -1.40
N ASN A 47 2.42 11.40 -2.23
CA ASN A 47 1.65 11.22 -3.45
C ASN A 47 0.14 11.23 -3.15
N LYS A 48 -0.67 11.85 -4.01
CA LYS A 48 -2.12 12.02 -3.78
C LYS A 48 -2.89 10.71 -3.69
N VAL A 49 -2.48 9.68 -4.44
CA VAL A 49 -3.09 8.33 -4.33
C VAL A 49 -2.76 7.73 -2.99
N VAL A 50 -1.49 7.76 -2.56
CA VAL A 50 -1.04 7.29 -1.24
C VAL A 50 -1.80 8.01 -0.13
N GLN A 51 -1.92 9.35 -0.21
CA GLN A 51 -2.65 10.14 0.77
C GLN A 51 -4.16 9.78 0.80
N THR A 52 -4.76 9.48 -0.36
CA THR A 52 -6.16 9.04 -0.43
C THR A 52 -6.35 7.70 0.28
N VAL A 53 -5.45 6.73 0.05
CA VAL A 53 -5.49 5.44 0.77
C VAL A 53 -5.31 5.64 2.27
N PHE A 54 -4.30 6.42 2.66
CA PHE A 54 -3.98 6.71 4.06
C PHE A 54 -5.19 7.27 4.82
N THR A 55 -5.84 8.31 4.29
CA THR A 55 -7.01 8.92 4.93
C THR A 55 -8.21 7.97 4.95
N THR A 56 -8.40 7.17 3.89
CA THR A 56 -9.52 6.23 3.83
C THR A 56 -9.36 5.10 4.83
N LEU A 57 -8.16 4.56 5.01
CA LEU A 57 -7.90 3.51 6.00
C LEU A 57 -8.07 4.03 7.44
N LEU A 58 -7.66 5.27 7.72
CA LEU A 58 -7.92 5.90 9.03
C LEU A 58 -9.42 6.04 9.31
N GLU A 59 -10.22 6.41 8.31
CA GLU A 59 -11.68 6.48 8.43
C GLU A 59 -12.34 5.10 8.58
N LEU A 60 -11.65 4.04 8.20
CA LEU A 60 -12.03 2.65 8.41
C LEU A 60 -11.45 2.05 9.69
N ASP A 61 -10.94 2.90 10.58
CA ASP A 61 -10.38 2.55 11.88
C ASP A 61 -9.10 1.69 11.84
N PHE A 62 -8.29 1.82 10.77
CA PHE A 62 -6.97 1.19 10.74
C PHE A 62 -5.91 2.11 11.37
N ILE A 63 -5.01 1.55 12.17
CA ILE A 63 -3.69 2.16 12.42
C ILE A 63 -2.98 2.18 11.07
N THR A 64 -2.65 3.37 10.54
CA THR A 64 -2.18 3.48 9.17
C THR A 64 -0.82 4.13 9.09
N VAL A 65 0.10 3.52 8.37
CA VAL A 65 1.44 4.04 8.12
C VAL A 65 1.69 4.19 6.63
N LYS A 66 2.17 5.36 6.24
CA LYS A 66 2.81 5.60 4.95
C LYS A 66 4.27 5.96 5.20
N PHE A 67 5.17 5.53 4.33
CA PHE A 67 6.60 5.74 4.52
C PHE A 67 7.30 6.06 3.19
N ASN A 68 8.47 6.66 3.26
CA ASN A 68 9.37 6.84 2.14
C ASN A 68 10.35 5.68 2.05
N PHE A 69 10.45 5.05 0.89
CA PHE A 69 11.49 4.08 0.59
C PHE A 69 12.89 4.68 0.73
N ARG A 70 13.91 3.84 0.87
CA ARG A 70 15.33 4.23 0.90
C ARG A 70 15.66 5.24 -0.19
N GLY A 71 16.43 6.27 0.16
CA GLY A 71 16.85 7.34 -0.75
C GLY A 71 15.75 8.35 -1.12
N VAL A 72 14.57 8.32 -0.50
CA VAL A 72 13.48 9.25 -0.76
C VAL A 72 13.20 10.12 0.48
N GLY A 73 13.05 11.44 0.29
CA GLY A 73 12.76 12.38 1.37
C GLY A 73 13.85 12.38 2.43
N GLN A 74 13.50 12.08 3.68
CA GLN A 74 14.44 11.95 4.79
C GLN A 74 14.89 10.50 5.04
N SER A 75 14.48 9.54 4.18
CA SER A 75 14.94 8.16 4.26
C SER A 75 16.39 8.04 3.79
N GLU A 76 17.21 7.35 4.56
CA GLU A 76 18.60 7.05 4.23
C GLU A 76 18.71 5.95 3.18
N GLY A 77 19.93 5.69 2.71
CA GLY A 77 20.22 4.68 1.67
C GLY A 77 20.02 5.21 0.25
N THR A 78 19.96 4.28 -0.70
CA THR A 78 19.79 4.57 -2.13
C THR A 78 18.85 3.54 -2.76
N PHE A 79 18.18 3.93 -3.85
CA PHE A 79 17.31 3.05 -4.63
C PHE A 79 17.99 1.75 -5.03
N ALA A 80 17.36 0.62 -4.75
CA ALA A 80 17.91 -0.73 -4.93
C ALA A 80 17.07 -1.63 -5.87
N HIS A 81 16.49 -1.01 -6.90
CA HIS A 81 15.79 -1.69 -8.01
C HIS A 81 14.68 -2.66 -7.58
N GLY A 82 14.02 -2.39 -6.49
CA GLY A 82 12.92 -3.18 -5.94
C GLY A 82 13.34 -4.12 -4.80
N ALA A 83 14.51 -4.74 -4.88
CA ALA A 83 14.95 -5.69 -3.85
C ALA A 83 15.06 -5.05 -2.46
N GLY A 84 15.76 -3.91 -2.37
CA GLY A 84 15.87 -3.20 -1.10
C GLY A 84 14.56 -2.55 -0.65
N GLU A 85 13.73 -2.08 -1.57
CA GLU A 85 12.43 -1.50 -1.25
C GLU A 85 11.45 -2.55 -0.68
N ILE A 86 11.60 -3.83 -1.08
CA ILE A 86 10.87 -4.95 -0.46
C ILE A 86 11.33 -5.12 0.99
N GLU A 87 12.64 -5.11 1.25
CA GLU A 87 13.18 -5.18 2.61
C GLU A 87 12.70 -4.00 3.48
N ASP A 88 12.63 -2.79 2.90
CA ASP A 88 12.09 -1.62 3.61
C ASP A 88 10.63 -1.82 4.02
N ALA A 89 9.79 -2.32 3.11
CA ALA A 89 8.37 -2.58 3.39
C ALA A 89 8.19 -3.63 4.49
N VAL A 90 9.00 -4.68 4.48
CA VAL A 90 9.03 -5.72 5.52
C VAL A 90 9.45 -5.12 6.86
N ALA A 91 10.57 -4.38 6.90
CA ALA A 91 11.08 -3.77 8.13
C ALA A 91 10.09 -2.78 8.75
N VAL A 92 9.46 -1.93 7.93
CA VAL A 92 8.40 -1.00 8.40
C VAL A 92 7.25 -1.77 9.02
N THR A 93 6.78 -2.82 8.36
CA THR A 93 5.65 -3.63 8.85
C THR A 93 5.98 -4.31 10.18
N GLN A 94 7.16 -4.92 10.29
CA GLN A 94 7.61 -5.59 11.50
C GLN A 94 7.75 -4.60 12.66
N ALA A 95 8.38 -3.44 12.44
CA ALA A 95 8.54 -2.41 13.47
C ALA A 95 7.19 -1.89 14.00
N ILE A 96 6.20 -1.72 13.11
CA ILE A 96 4.85 -1.29 13.52
C ILE A 96 4.13 -2.40 14.28
N ARG A 97 4.23 -3.66 13.84
CA ARG A 97 3.66 -4.79 14.58
C ARG A 97 4.27 -4.92 15.97
N GLU A 98 5.58 -4.77 16.11
CA GLU A 98 6.25 -4.78 17.42
C GLU A 98 5.79 -3.62 18.32
N GLN A 99 5.68 -2.40 17.77
CA GLN A 99 5.23 -1.22 18.53
C GLN A 99 3.82 -1.40 19.09
N PHE A 100 2.91 -2.01 18.34
CA PHE A 100 1.51 -2.17 18.71
C PHE A 100 1.16 -3.58 19.21
N GLY A 101 2.06 -4.58 19.07
CA GLY A 101 1.82 -5.99 19.36
C GLY A 101 1.39 -6.29 20.78
N ASN A 102 1.90 -5.53 21.76
CA ASN A 102 1.52 -5.70 23.17
C ASN A 102 0.05 -5.31 23.47
N HIS A 103 -0.56 -4.49 22.63
CA HIS A 103 -1.92 -4.01 22.81
C HIS A 103 -2.88 -4.59 21.76
N PHE A 104 -2.37 -5.00 20.59
CA PHE A 104 -3.16 -5.35 19.41
C PHE A 104 -2.51 -6.49 18.61
N ALA A 105 -2.03 -7.55 19.31
CA ALA A 105 -1.30 -8.68 18.71
C ALA A 105 -2.05 -9.37 17.56
N ASP A 106 -3.38 -9.40 17.63
CA ASP A 106 -4.24 -10.12 16.68
C ASP A 106 -4.86 -9.22 15.60
N LEU A 107 -4.42 -7.95 15.50
CA LEU A 107 -4.96 -7.06 14.47
C LEU A 107 -4.56 -7.55 13.07
N PRO A 108 -5.53 -7.67 12.14
CA PRO A 108 -5.24 -8.04 10.77
C PRO A 108 -4.34 -7.02 10.07
N LEU A 109 -3.43 -7.52 9.24
CA LEU A 109 -2.52 -6.73 8.43
C LEU A 109 -3.13 -6.43 7.07
N LEU A 110 -3.10 -5.16 6.67
CA LEU A 110 -3.41 -4.69 5.35
C LEU A 110 -2.16 -4.08 4.71
N LEU A 111 -1.72 -4.61 3.59
CA LEU A 111 -0.69 -3.98 2.77
C LEU A 111 -1.35 -3.26 1.60
N ALA A 112 -0.99 -2.01 1.39
CA ALA A 112 -1.47 -1.20 0.28
C ALA A 112 -0.30 -0.64 -0.53
N GLY A 113 -0.45 -0.52 -1.85
CA GLY A 113 0.59 0.07 -2.68
C GLY A 113 0.07 0.65 -3.98
N PHE A 114 0.73 1.71 -4.42
CA PHE A 114 0.46 2.34 -5.70
C PHE A 114 1.63 2.12 -6.66
N SER A 115 1.32 1.67 -7.89
CA SER A 115 2.28 1.50 -8.97
C SER A 115 3.46 0.57 -8.56
N PHE A 116 4.69 1.06 -8.53
CA PHE A 116 5.86 0.36 -8.01
C PHE A 116 5.63 -0.17 -6.59
N GLY A 117 5.08 0.66 -5.70
CA GLY A 117 4.75 0.24 -4.33
C GLY A 117 3.74 -0.90 -4.28
N GLY A 118 2.81 -1.00 -5.24
CA GLY A 118 1.89 -2.13 -5.36
C GLY A 118 2.62 -3.44 -5.68
N ALA A 119 3.60 -3.41 -6.57
CA ALA A 119 4.43 -4.58 -6.88
C ALA A 119 5.34 -4.95 -5.70
N VAL A 120 5.96 -3.97 -5.03
CA VAL A 120 6.77 -4.20 -3.82
C VAL A 120 5.94 -4.89 -2.74
N GLN A 121 4.70 -4.44 -2.50
CA GLN A 121 3.81 -5.05 -1.50
C GLN A 121 3.42 -6.49 -1.84
N LEU A 122 3.34 -6.87 -3.12
CA LEU A 122 3.13 -8.26 -3.52
C LEU A 122 4.31 -9.17 -3.13
N PHE A 123 5.53 -8.68 -3.24
CA PHE A 123 6.71 -9.42 -2.76
C PHE A 123 6.73 -9.51 -1.23
N ALA A 124 6.51 -8.40 -0.54
CA ALA A 124 6.46 -8.35 0.92
C ALA A 124 5.34 -9.25 1.49
N ALA A 125 4.21 -9.35 0.80
CA ALA A 125 3.09 -10.20 1.19
C ALA A 125 3.44 -11.70 1.29
N LYS A 126 4.45 -12.18 0.56
CA LYS A 126 4.91 -13.58 0.65
C LYS A 126 5.51 -13.90 2.03
N GLU A 127 6.16 -12.93 2.65
CA GLU A 127 6.78 -13.07 3.97
C GLU A 127 5.81 -12.67 5.10
N LEU A 128 5.09 -11.58 4.88
CA LEU A 128 4.26 -10.95 5.91
C LEU A 128 2.88 -11.58 6.07
N ALA A 129 2.42 -12.36 5.07
CA ALA A 129 1.13 -13.04 5.03
C ALA A 129 -0.05 -12.12 5.45
N PRO A 130 -0.28 -10.97 4.75
CA PRO A 130 -1.36 -10.06 5.10
C PRO A 130 -2.73 -10.68 4.86
N GLU A 131 -3.70 -10.34 5.71
CA GLU A 131 -5.10 -10.70 5.49
C GLU A 131 -5.71 -9.90 4.34
N PHE A 132 -5.25 -8.65 4.14
CA PHE A 132 -5.82 -7.74 3.14
C PHE A 132 -4.74 -7.11 2.26
N LEU A 133 -5.09 -6.94 0.96
CA LEU A 133 -4.26 -6.22 -0.01
C LEU A 133 -5.08 -5.14 -0.73
N ILE A 134 -4.46 -3.97 -0.94
CA ILE A 134 -4.96 -2.93 -1.85
C ILE A 134 -3.86 -2.62 -2.87
N LEU A 135 -4.11 -2.98 -4.12
CA LEU A 135 -3.17 -2.80 -5.23
C LEU A 135 -3.74 -1.79 -6.23
N ILE A 136 -3.12 -0.62 -6.32
CA ILE A 136 -3.58 0.45 -7.20
C ILE A 136 -2.60 0.59 -8.35
N ALA A 137 -3.06 0.32 -9.59
CA ALA A 137 -2.25 0.32 -10.80
C ALA A 137 -0.88 -0.36 -10.58
N PRO A 138 -0.81 -1.60 -10.04
CA PRO A 138 0.44 -2.21 -9.62
C PRO A 138 1.35 -2.50 -10.82
N SER A 139 2.64 -2.11 -10.72
CA SER A 139 3.65 -2.33 -11.78
C SER A 139 4.09 -3.81 -11.86
N VAL A 140 3.15 -4.71 -12.05
CA VAL A 140 3.35 -6.17 -11.98
C VAL A 140 4.29 -6.69 -13.06
N ALA A 141 4.18 -6.22 -14.29
CA ALA A 141 5.02 -6.65 -15.40
C ALA A 141 6.47 -6.16 -15.26
N LYS A 142 6.68 -4.90 -14.87
CA LYS A 142 8.01 -4.29 -14.76
C LYS A 142 8.90 -4.93 -13.68
N LEU A 143 8.30 -5.39 -12.58
CA LEU A 143 9.01 -6.07 -11.50
C LEU A 143 8.86 -7.59 -11.55
N ASN A 144 8.14 -8.14 -12.52
CA ASN A 144 7.80 -9.56 -12.55
C ASN A 144 7.20 -10.02 -11.20
N ALA A 145 6.19 -9.28 -10.75
CA ALA A 145 5.61 -9.44 -9.41
C ALA A 145 4.93 -10.82 -9.26
N PRO A 146 5.03 -11.43 -8.07
CA PRO A 146 4.38 -12.71 -7.79
C PRO A 146 2.86 -12.57 -7.78
N MET A 147 2.17 -13.69 -7.85
CA MET A 147 0.74 -13.75 -7.59
C MET A 147 0.43 -13.44 -6.13
N ILE A 148 -0.82 -13.06 -5.86
CA ILE A 148 -1.30 -12.84 -4.49
C ILE A 148 -1.18 -14.14 -3.70
N PRO A 149 -0.59 -14.13 -2.48
CA PRO A 149 -0.50 -15.31 -1.65
C PRO A 149 -1.88 -15.89 -1.31
N GLY A 150 -2.00 -17.22 -1.29
CA GLY A 150 -3.24 -17.92 -0.93
C GLY A 150 -3.69 -17.70 0.52
N THR A 151 -2.81 -17.15 1.37
CA THR A 151 -3.13 -16.73 2.75
C THR A 151 -3.90 -15.42 2.82
N THR A 152 -3.89 -14.62 1.75
CA THR A 152 -4.61 -13.33 1.70
C THR A 152 -6.11 -13.60 1.53
N GLN A 153 -6.88 -13.20 2.51
CA GLN A 153 -8.34 -13.42 2.52
C GLN A 153 -9.06 -12.53 1.51
N CYS A 154 -8.55 -11.31 1.29
CA CYS A 154 -9.23 -10.32 0.47
C CYS A 154 -8.24 -9.37 -0.21
N ALA A 155 -8.34 -9.27 -1.53
CA ALA A 155 -7.54 -8.35 -2.33
C ALA A 155 -8.42 -7.44 -3.18
N LEU A 156 -8.13 -6.14 -3.16
CA LEU A 156 -8.75 -5.14 -4.02
C LEU A 156 -7.71 -4.62 -5.01
N ILE A 157 -7.85 -5.01 -6.27
CA ILE A 157 -7.01 -4.54 -7.38
C ILE A 157 -7.79 -3.47 -8.13
N ILE A 158 -7.20 -2.27 -8.28
CA ILE A 158 -7.82 -1.14 -8.96
C ILE A 158 -6.92 -0.67 -10.11
N GLN A 159 -7.51 -0.52 -11.31
CA GLN A 159 -6.80 -0.10 -12.50
C GLN A 159 -7.56 1.02 -13.23
N GLY A 160 -6.84 1.97 -13.82
CA GLY A 160 -7.41 2.97 -14.72
C GLY A 160 -7.43 2.45 -16.16
N ASP A 161 -8.54 2.63 -16.90
CA ASP A 161 -8.65 2.19 -18.30
C ASP A 161 -7.81 3.04 -19.27
N LYS A 162 -7.38 4.24 -18.84
CA LYS A 162 -6.53 5.17 -19.58
C LYS A 162 -5.11 5.27 -19.01
N ASP A 163 -4.70 4.28 -18.24
CA ASP A 163 -3.34 4.21 -17.70
C ASP A 163 -2.35 3.90 -18.83
N ASP A 164 -1.44 4.84 -19.10
CA ASP A 164 -0.40 4.77 -20.13
C ASP A 164 1.00 4.45 -19.55
N ILE A 165 1.11 4.29 -18.23
CA ILE A 165 2.36 3.98 -17.51
C ILE A 165 2.41 2.51 -17.07
N VAL A 166 1.30 2.03 -16.50
CA VAL A 166 1.03 0.62 -16.20
C VAL A 166 -0.19 0.23 -17.02
N LEU A 167 0.03 -0.45 -18.12
CA LEU A 167 -1.04 -0.75 -19.06
C LEU A 167 -2.10 -1.67 -18.43
N PRO A 168 -3.40 -1.38 -18.60
CA PRO A 168 -4.47 -2.22 -18.06
C PRO A 168 -4.35 -3.69 -18.47
N GLN A 169 -3.89 -3.94 -19.69
CA GLN A 169 -3.67 -5.29 -20.22
C GLN A 169 -2.61 -6.08 -19.44
N GLU A 170 -1.55 -5.40 -18.93
CA GLU A 170 -0.52 -6.05 -18.12
C GLU A 170 -1.08 -6.52 -16.77
N VAL A 171 -1.92 -5.69 -16.14
CA VAL A 171 -2.56 -6.03 -14.85
C VAL A 171 -3.60 -7.13 -15.03
N LEU A 172 -4.40 -7.07 -16.10
CA LEU A 172 -5.40 -8.11 -16.42
C LEU A 172 -4.73 -9.45 -16.73
N ALA A 173 -3.67 -9.48 -17.57
CA ALA A 173 -2.92 -10.69 -17.90
C ALA A 173 -2.23 -11.28 -16.67
N TRP A 174 -1.73 -10.45 -15.75
CA TRP A 174 -1.18 -10.91 -14.50
C TRP A 174 -2.24 -11.51 -13.56
N ALA A 175 -3.45 -10.93 -13.51
CA ALA A 175 -4.52 -11.38 -12.62
C ALA A 175 -5.26 -12.65 -13.13
N GLU A 176 -5.26 -12.88 -14.44
CA GLU A 176 -6.02 -13.96 -15.12
C GLU A 176 -5.71 -15.36 -14.59
N PRO A 177 -4.43 -15.82 -14.46
CA PRO A 177 -4.13 -17.19 -14.05
C PRO A 177 -4.69 -17.58 -12.67
N ALA A 178 -4.88 -16.59 -11.77
CA ALA A 178 -5.46 -16.81 -10.45
C ALA A 178 -6.93 -16.36 -10.36
N SER A 179 -7.55 -16.00 -11.50
CA SER A 179 -8.93 -15.47 -11.54
C SER A 179 -9.19 -14.33 -10.55
N GLN A 180 -8.18 -13.45 -10.35
CA GLN A 180 -8.30 -12.32 -9.44
C GLN A 180 -9.13 -11.20 -10.08
N PRO A 181 -10.22 -10.74 -9.44
CA PRO A 181 -11.01 -9.63 -9.94
C PRO A 181 -10.22 -8.33 -9.97
N VAL A 182 -10.33 -7.59 -11.07
CA VAL A 182 -9.75 -6.25 -11.21
C VAL A 182 -10.87 -5.23 -11.40
N VAL A 183 -10.92 -4.22 -10.53
CA VAL A 183 -11.87 -3.11 -10.65
C VAL A 183 -11.27 -2.06 -11.58
N VAL A 184 -11.90 -1.85 -12.72
CA VAL A 184 -11.46 -0.84 -13.70
C VAL A 184 -12.25 0.45 -13.49
N ILE A 185 -11.56 1.59 -13.36
CA ILE A 185 -12.17 2.93 -13.25
C ILE A 185 -12.15 3.59 -14.64
N PRO A 186 -13.32 3.81 -15.29
CA PRO A 186 -13.41 4.45 -16.59
C PRO A 186 -12.88 5.89 -16.59
N GLY A 187 -12.07 6.24 -17.59
CA GLY A 187 -11.46 7.55 -17.77
C GLY A 187 -10.38 7.90 -16.75
N ALA A 188 -9.87 6.92 -16.00
CA ALA A 188 -8.76 7.13 -15.09
C ALA A 188 -7.42 6.82 -15.79
N GLY A 189 -6.48 7.79 -15.76
CA GLY A 189 -5.06 7.56 -16.05
C GLY A 189 -4.31 7.12 -14.79
N HIS A 190 -2.99 6.94 -14.92
CA HIS A 190 -2.14 6.38 -13.86
C HIS A 190 -2.29 7.05 -12.48
N PHE A 191 -2.31 8.37 -12.46
CA PHE A 191 -2.38 9.14 -11.21
C PHE A 191 -3.80 9.41 -10.71
N PHE A 192 -4.81 8.83 -11.33
CA PHE A 192 -6.23 8.99 -10.96
C PHE A 192 -6.69 10.44 -10.80
N HIS A 193 -6.15 11.37 -11.63
CA HIS A 193 -6.56 12.77 -11.63
C HIS A 193 -8.07 12.88 -11.87
N GLY A 194 -8.77 13.65 -11.04
CA GLY A 194 -10.23 13.77 -11.08
C GLY A 194 -11.00 12.52 -10.63
N LYS A 195 -10.32 11.42 -10.26
CA LYS A 195 -10.92 10.14 -9.83
C LYS A 195 -10.57 9.71 -8.41
N LEU A 196 -9.84 10.54 -7.65
CA LEU A 196 -9.43 10.21 -6.27
C LEU A 196 -10.63 9.95 -5.34
N MET A 197 -11.75 10.69 -5.52
CA MET A 197 -12.97 10.43 -4.75
C MET A 197 -13.64 9.11 -5.14
N THR A 198 -13.53 8.68 -6.38
CA THR A 198 -13.99 7.35 -6.82
C THR A 198 -13.14 6.26 -6.19
N LEU A 199 -11.80 6.43 -6.22
CA LEU A 199 -10.85 5.54 -5.56
C LEU A 199 -11.17 5.39 -4.06
N ARG A 200 -11.33 6.52 -3.34
CA ARG A 200 -11.72 6.52 -1.92
C ARG A 200 -12.99 5.74 -1.67
N ARG A 201 -14.08 6.00 -2.44
CA ARG A 201 -15.37 5.31 -2.28
C ARG A 201 -15.27 3.81 -2.51
N LEU A 202 -14.48 3.37 -3.49
CA LEU A 202 -14.25 1.95 -3.77
C LEU A 202 -13.57 1.26 -2.59
N ILE A 203 -12.47 1.83 -2.08
CA ILE A 203 -11.74 1.29 -0.93
C ILE A 203 -12.66 1.24 0.30
N TRP A 204 -13.33 2.36 0.59
CA TRP A 204 -14.21 2.45 1.73
C TRP A 204 -15.33 1.39 1.68
N LYS A 205 -16.05 1.29 0.56
CA LYS A 205 -17.14 0.32 0.39
C LYS A 205 -16.64 -1.12 0.47
N TYR A 206 -15.46 -1.40 -0.09
CA TYR A 206 -14.90 -2.75 -0.14
C TYR A 206 -14.54 -3.28 1.27
N PHE A 207 -14.03 -2.43 2.14
CA PHE A 207 -13.56 -2.82 3.47
C PHE A 207 -14.52 -2.51 4.62
N SER A 208 -15.47 -1.58 4.48
CA SER A 208 -16.41 -1.23 5.56
C SER A 208 -17.28 -2.42 6.01
N GLU A 209 -17.57 -3.35 5.12
CA GLU A 209 -18.42 -4.52 5.40
C GLU A 209 -17.60 -5.78 5.78
N ARG A 210 -16.30 -5.81 5.50
CA ARG A 210 -15.45 -7.02 5.63
C ARG A 210 -14.58 -7.04 6.88
N THR A 211 -14.49 -5.94 7.56
CA THR A 211 -13.70 -5.78 8.78
C THR A 211 -14.59 -5.67 10.04
N GLN A 212 -15.83 -6.21 9.99
CA GLN A 212 -16.72 -6.32 11.15
C GLN A 212 -16.38 -7.52 12.02
#